data_1d5773fcfc1828afc9cfd3856e886ecd
#
_entry.id   1d5773fcfc1828afc9cfd3856e886ecd
#
_cell.length_a   1.000
_cell.length_b   1.000
_cell.length_c   1.000
_cell.angle_alpha   90.00
_cell.angle_beta   90.00
_cell.angle_gamma   90.00
#
_symmetry.space_group_name_H-M   'P 1'
#
loop_
_entity.id
_entity.type
_entity.pdbx_description
1 polymer ?
#
loop_
_entity_poly.entity_id
_entity_poly.type
_entity_poly.pdbx_seq_one_letter_code
_entity_poly.pdbx_strand_id
1 'polypeptide(L)'
;SLTLTTMINAYLMKGGVQKKSKFYLMTEPYFEKLNSNYAESLGRFMKKKWLSFPILIVCFGLIYLFFSLLKKETAPYDDRSAIVMSMTTPEGASYEYTDRFMQEVSKIIDDSIPEKNVSLIITSPGFGASTVNSGRVRIALKAPEERKRSQKEIAEQLTKITKQFPEAKTAVIEQPTIAVNRRGGLPIQYIIQAPNFKKLEEKIPLFMEEAAKDSTFAITDVNLKFNKPEVTVTI
;
A
#
# COMPACT_ATOMS: atom_id res chain seq x y z
N SER A 1 11.50 -34.94 -11.89
CA SER A 1 10.39 -35.27 -10.96
C SER A 1 9.21 -35.91 -11.64
N LEU A 2 8.90 -35.57 -12.90
CA LEU A 2 7.77 -36.15 -13.64
C LEU A 2 7.89 -37.66 -13.86
N THR A 3 9.07 -38.20 -14.06
CA THR A 3 9.31 -39.65 -14.26
C THR A 3 9.22 -40.43 -12.96
N LEU A 4 9.72 -39.90 -11.86
CA LEU A 4 9.68 -40.58 -10.56
C LEU A 4 8.24 -40.69 -10.03
N THR A 5 7.43 -39.64 -10.17
CA THR A 5 6.04 -39.61 -9.71
C THR A 5 5.17 -40.63 -10.49
N THR A 6 5.34 -40.71 -11.81
CA THR A 6 4.61 -41.68 -12.63
C THR A 6 5.06 -43.10 -12.35
N MET A 7 6.35 -43.35 -12.10
CA MET A 7 6.90 -44.67 -11.80
C MET A 7 6.46 -45.15 -10.41
N ILE A 8 6.47 -44.30 -9.39
CA ILE A 8 5.96 -44.60 -8.04
C ILE A 8 4.44 -44.90 -8.10
N ASN A 9 3.69 -44.11 -8.85
CA ASN A 9 2.24 -44.29 -8.99
C ASN A 9 1.92 -45.59 -9.69
N ALA A 10 2.64 -45.95 -10.74
CA ALA A 10 2.50 -47.21 -11.43
C ALA A 10 2.86 -48.43 -10.53
N TYR A 11 3.89 -48.26 -9.66
CA TYR A 11 4.29 -49.30 -8.72
C TYR A 11 3.26 -49.49 -7.59
N LEU A 12 2.74 -48.40 -7.02
CA LEU A 12 1.73 -48.42 -5.96
C LEU A 12 0.36 -48.94 -6.47
N MET A 13 0.01 -48.66 -7.73
CA MET A 13 -1.24 -49.13 -8.33
C MET A 13 -1.20 -50.57 -8.87
N LYS A 14 -0.02 -51.22 -8.87
CA LYS A 14 0.17 -52.57 -9.36
C LYS A 14 -0.38 -53.67 -8.39
N GLY A 15 -0.90 -53.27 -7.25
CA GLY A 15 -1.47 -54.17 -6.24
C GLY A 15 -2.98 -54.28 -6.36
N GLY A 16 -3.46 -55.27 -7.13
CA GLY A 16 -4.76 -55.95 -7.01
C GLY A 16 -6.03 -55.09 -6.85
N VAL A 17 -7.16 -55.64 -7.20
CA VAL A 17 -8.50 -55.05 -7.01
C VAL A 17 -8.67 -54.54 -5.58
N GLN A 18 -8.43 -53.26 -5.36
CA GLN A 18 -8.66 -52.63 -4.05
C GLN A 18 -10.15 -52.74 -3.72
N LYS A 19 -10.46 -53.36 -2.58
CA LYS A 19 -11.82 -53.34 -2.04
C LYS A 19 -12.27 -51.89 -1.91
N LYS A 20 -13.24 -51.50 -2.74
CA LYS A 20 -13.80 -50.14 -2.72
C LYS A 20 -14.23 -49.80 -1.29
N SER A 21 -13.73 -48.72 -0.73
CA SER A 21 -14.10 -48.23 0.59
C SER A 21 -15.62 -47.95 0.63
N LYS A 22 -16.26 -48.12 1.79
CA LYS A 22 -17.69 -47.79 1.98
C LYS A 22 -17.97 -46.33 1.59
N PHE A 23 -17.04 -45.44 1.86
CA PHE A 23 -17.13 -44.06 1.45
C PHE A 23 -17.13 -43.89 -0.08
N TYR A 24 -16.27 -44.62 -0.78
CA TYR A 24 -16.23 -44.63 -2.23
C TYR A 24 -17.55 -45.09 -2.84
N LEU A 25 -18.09 -46.19 -2.34
CA LEU A 25 -19.37 -46.73 -2.82
C LEU A 25 -20.56 -45.80 -2.58
N MET A 26 -20.48 -44.96 -1.55
CA MET A 26 -21.52 -43.97 -1.24
C MET A 26 -21.40 -42.71 -2.14
N THR A 27 -20.21 -42.33 -2.51
CA THR A 27 -19.96 -41.14 -3.31
C THR A 27 -19.92 -41.40 -4.81
N GLU A 28 -19.56 -42.62 -5.24
CA GLU A 28 -19.48 -43.02 -6.65
C GLU A 28 -20.75 -42.71 -7.44
N PRO A 29 -21.98 -43.09 -7.00
CA PRO A 29 -23.19 -42.83 -7.77
C PRO A 29 -23.51 -41.34 -7.92
N TYR A 30 -23.06 -40.51 -6.94
CA TYR A 30 -23.21 -39.07 -7.04
C TYR A 30 -22.30 -38.47 -8.14
N PHE A 31 -21.04 -38.92 -8.17
CA PHE A 31 -20.09 -38.51 -9.21
C PHE A 31 -20.46 -39.03 -10.59
N GLU A 32 -20.94 -40.28 -10.69
CA GLU A 32 -21.43 -40.81 -11.96
C GLU A 32 -22.62 -40.02 -12.49
N LYS A 33 -23.59 -39.67 -11.63
CA LYS A 33 -24.73 -38.83 -12.01
C LYS A 33 -24.30 -37.43 -12.42
N LEU A 34 -23.34 -36.83 -11.72
CA LEU A 34 -22.79 -35.55 -12.04
C LEU A 34 -22.05 -35.55 -13.39
N ASN A 35 -21.27 -36.61 -13.65
CA ASN A 35 -20.56 -36.80 -14.90
C ASN A 35 -21.51 -37.04 -16.09
N SER A 36 -22.54 -37.86 -15.90
CA SER A 36 -23.56 -38.09 -16.95
C SER A 36 -24.35 -36.83 -17.26
N ASN A 37 -24.78 -36.07 -16.26
CA ASN A 37 -25.47 -34.79 -16.44
C ASN A 37 -24.59 -33.75 -17.14
N TYR A 38 -23.30 -33.72 -16.78
CA TYR A 38 -22.34 -32.88 -17.45
C TYR A 38 -22.17 -33.22 -18.92
N ALA A 39 -21.96 -34.52 -19.22
CA ALA A 39 -21.79 -35.00 -20.58
C ALA A 39 -23.03 -34.72 -21.45
N GLU A 40 -24.22 -34.91 -20.91
CA GLU A 40 -25.48 -34.60 -21.61
C GLU A 40 -25.66 -33.07 -21.83
N SER A 41 -25.37 -32.28 -20.83
CA SER A 41 -25.43 -30.79 -20.93
C SER A 41 -24.44 -30.28 -21.94
N LEU A 42 -23.20 -30.79 -21.92
CA LEU A 42 -22.17 -30.46 -22.89
C LEU A 42 -22.58 -30.88 -24.31
N GLY A 43 -23.15 -32.10 -24.47
CA GLY A 43 -23.64 -32.55 -25.74
C GLY A 43 -24.77 -31.67 -26.30
N ARG A 44 -25.68 -31.23 -25.45
CA ARG A 44 -26.75 -30.28 -25.82
C ARG A 44 -26.17 -28.91 -26.20
N PHE A 45 -25.19 -28.38 -25.45
CA PHE A 45 -24.51 -27.13 -25.74
C PHE A 45 -23.75 -27.19 -27.08
N MET A 46 -23.01 -28.29 -27.34
CA MET A 46 -22.27 -28.47 -28.59
C MET A 46 -23.18 -28.53 -29.83
N LYS A 47 -24.40 -29.03 -29.69
CA LYS A 47 -25.42 -28.99 -30.77
C LYS A 47 -25.89 -27.56 -31.06
N LYS A 48 -25.89 -26.68 -30.06
CA LYS A 48 -26.34 -25.28 -30.18
C LYS A 48 -25.16 -24.31 -30.13
N LYS A 49 -24.20 -24.47 -31.04
CA LYS A 49 -22.95 -23.67 -31.09
C LYS A 49 -23.20 -22.16 -31.03
N TRP A 50 -24.35 -21.70 -31.51
CA TRP A 50 -24.71 -20.29 -31.50
C TRP A 50 -24.87 -19.71 -30.08
N LEU A 51 -25.16 -20.55 -29.08
CA LEU A 51 -25.24 -20.10 -27.67
C LEU A 51 -23.91 -19.56 -27.12
N SER A 52 -22.79 -19.87 -27.74
CA SER A 52 -21.49 -19.36 -27.33
C SER A 52 -21.38 -17.84 -27.49
N PHE A 53 -22.01 -17.27 -28.53
CA PHE A 53 -21.95 -15.82 -28.77
C PHE A 53 -22.64 -14.99 -27.68
N PRO A 54 -23.90 -15.26 -27.30
CA PRO A 54 -24.54 -14.50 -26.22
C PRO A 54 -23.82 -14.71 -24.87
N ILE A 55 -23.29 -15.90 -24.58
CA ILE A 55 -22.50 -16.11 -23.38
C ILE A 55 -21.24 -15.25 -23.39
N LEU A 56 -20.55 -15.18 -24.51
CA LEU A 56 -19.37 -14.35 -24.68
C LEU A 56 -19.70 -12.85 -24.47
N ILE A 57 -20.80 -12.38 -25.04
CA ILE A 57 -21.29 -11.00 -24.88
C ILE A 57 -21.58 -10.70 -23.40
N VAL A 58 -22.25 -11.62 -22.71
CA VAL A 58 -22.54 -11.47 -21.28
C VAL A 58 -21.26 -11.44 -20.47
N CYS A 59 -20.28 -12.30 -20.76
CA CYS A 59 -18.99 -12.31 -20.09
C CYS A 59 -18.25 -10.98 -20.29
N PHE A 60 -18.18 -10.46 -21.53
CA PHE A 60 -17.57 -9.16 -21.78
C PHE A 60 -18.32 -8.02 -21.10
N GLY A 61 -19.65 -8.06 -21.08
CA GLY A 61 -20.46 -7.10 -20.35
C GLY A 61 -20.17 -7.11 -18.85
N LEU A 62 -20.04 -8.28 -18.25
CA LEU A 62 -19.67 -8.43 -16.83
C LEU A 62 -18.25 -7.93 -16.56
N ILE A 63 -17.29 -8.25 -17.44
CA ILE A 63 -15.91 -7.75 -17.31
C ILE A 63 -15.91 -6.22 -17.35
N TYR A 64 -16.60 -5.60 -18.30
CA TYR A 64 -16.72 -4.15 -18.39
C TYR A 64 -17.36 -3.55 -17.14
N LEU A 65 -18.45 -4.15 -16.66
CA LEU A 65 -19.14 -3.72 -15.46
C LEU A 65 -18.22 -3.77 -14.22
N PHE A 66 -17.55 -4.91 -14.00
CA PHE A 66 -16.63 -5.04 -12.87
C PHE A 66 -15.44 -4.12 -13.00
N PHE A 67 -14.88 -3.96 -14.20
CA PHE A 67 -13.77 -3.04 -14.44
C PHE A 67 -14.16 -1.58 -14.15
N SER A 68 -15.42 -1.22 -14.37
CA SER A 68 -15.95 0.12 -14.06
C SER A 68 -16.24 0.32 -12.56
N LEU A 69 -16.73 -0.72 -11.88
CA LEU A 69 -17.13 -0.65 -10.47
C LEU A 69 -15.99 -0.85 -9.49
N LEU A 70 -15.00 -1.67 -9.86
CA LEU A 70 -13.88 -1.97 -9.00
C LEU A 70 -12.92 -0.78 -8.95
N LYS A 71 -12.48 -0.44 -7.75
CA LYS A 71 -11.42 0.54 -7.57
C LYS A 71 -10.15 0.06 -8.25
N LYS A 72 -9.51 0.94 -9.02
CA LYS A 72 -8.25 0.68 -9.71
C LYS A 72 -7.08 0.86 -8.74
N GLU A 73 -6.97 -0.04 -7.78
CA GLU A 73 -5.87 -0.06 -6.81
C GLU A 73 -4.89 -1.18 -7.18
N THR A 74 -3.59 -0.88 -7.17
CA THR A 74 -2.55 -1.88 -7.45
C THR A 74 -2.47 -2.94 -6.36
N ALA A 75 -2.73 -2.54 -5.12
CA ALA A 75 -2.92 -3.42 -3.97
C ALA A 75 -3.74 -2.67 -2.92
N PRO A 76 -4.73 -3.31 -2.28
CA PRO A 76 -5.44 -2.70 -1.17
C PRO A 76 -4.46 -2.41 -0.02
N TYR A 77 -4.68 -1.31 0.68
CA TYR A 77 -3.97 -1.03 1.93
C TYR A 77 -4.39 -2.07 2.96
N ASP A 78 -3.45 -2.94 3.29
CA ASP A 78 -3.63 -3.94 4.34
C ASP A 78 -3.16 -3.36 5.67
N ASP A 79 -3.84 -3.72 6.75
CA ASP A 79 -3.47 -3.29 8.09
C ASP A 79 -2.20 -4.02 8.55
N ARG A 80 -1.08 -3.33 8.47
CA ARG A 80 0.24 -3.85 8.84
C ARG A 80 0.65 -3.50 10.27
N SER A 81 -0.24 -2.90 11.02
CA SER A 81 0.04 -2.42 12.38
C SER A 81 1.25 -1.49 12.45
N ALA A 82 1.48 -0.70 11.40
CA ALA A 82 2.62 0.21 11.31
C ALA A 82 2.25 1.51 10.59
N ILE A 83 2.47 2.63 11.29
CA ILE A 83 2.28 3.98 10.75
C ILE A 83 3.64 4.69 10.77
N VAL A 84 3.93 5.41 9.72
CA VAL A 84 5.12 6.27 9.64
C VAL A 84 4.67 7.72 9.55
N MET A 85 5.20 8.54 10.43
CA MET A 85 4.98 9.97 10.40
C MET A 85 6.30 10.66 10.03
N SER A 86 6.26 11.48 8.99
CA SER A 86 7.38 12.29 8.54
C SER A 86 7.10 13.74 8.90
N MET A 87 8.09 14.41 9.45
CA MET A 87 7.98 15.82 9.87
C MET A 87 9.13 16.62 9.32
N THR A 88 8.83 17.85 8.90
CA THR A 88 9.84 18.80 8.44
C THR A 88 9.58 20.13 9.13
N THR A 89 10.50 20.55 9.97
CA THR A 89 10.50 21.87 10.62
C THR A 89 10.92 22.97 9.63
N PRO A 90 10.73 24.25 9.93
CA PRO A 90 11.08 25.34 9.04
C PRO A 90 12.55 25.29 8.58
N GLU A 91 12.81 25.82 7.40
CA GLU A 91 14.18 25.96 6.89
C GLU A 91 15.00 26.86 7.83
N GLY A 92 16.23 26.43 8.13
CA GLY A 92 17.09 27.12 9.10
C GLY A 92 16.89 26.72 10.55
N ALA A 93 15.94 25.83 10.86
CA ALA A 93 15.81 25.26 12.20
C ALA A 93 17.05 24.47 12.59
N SER A 94 17.48 24.63 13.86
CA SER A 94 18.62 23.83 14.38
C SER A 94 18.20 22.38 14.68
N TYR A 95 19.21 21.54 14.82
CA TYR A 95 18.98 20.16 15.24
C TYR A 95 18.25 20.08 16.58
N GLU A 96 18.67 20.89 17.56
CA GLU A 96 18.09 20.92 18.91
C GLU A 96 16.63 21.36 18.91
N TYR A 97 16.27 22.30 18.02
CA TYR A 97 14.88 22.70 17.84
C TYR A 97 14.07 21.54 17.28
N THR A 98 14.56 20.91 16.22
CA THR A 98 13.87 19.79 15.58
C THR A 98 13.75 18.61 16.54
N ASP A 99 14.77 18.27 17.30
CA ASP A 99 14.75 17.18 18.27
C ASP A 99 13.74 17.43 19.41
N ARG A 100 13.74 18.65 19.96
CA ARG A 100 12.75 19.03 20.98
C ARG A 100 11.32 18.93 20.47
N PHE A 101 11.09 19.43 19.27
CA PHE A 101 9.78 19.32 18.62
C PHE A 101 9.35 17.86 18.40
N MET A 102 10.26 17.00 17.97
CA MET A 102 10.01 15.58 17.79
C MET A 102 9.67 14.88 19.12
N GLN A 103 10.36 15.23 20.20
CA GLN A 103 10.08 14.70 21.54
C GLN A 103 8.70 15.15 22.05
N GLU A 104 8.32 16.40 21.82
CA GLU A 104 7.01 16.94 22.20
C GLU A 104 5.88 16.23 21.47
N VAL A 105 5.99 16.09 20.15
CA VAL A 105 5.01 15.35 19.35
C VAL A 105 4.95 13.89 19.78
N SER A 106 6.08 13.28 20.13
CA SER A 106 6.07 11.90 20.63
C SER A 106 5.28 11.75 21.93
N LYS A 107 5.42 12.66 22.86
CA LYS A 107 4.62 12.62 24.10
C LYS A 107 3.13 12.68 23.80
N ILE A 108 2.71 13.56 22.88
CA ILE A 108 1.31 13.66 22.49
C ILE A 108 0.80 12.38 21.83
N ILE A 109 1.64 11.74 20.98
CA ILE A 109 1.32 10.43 20.40
C ILE A 109 1.18 9.38 21.51
N ASP A 110 2.07 9.42 22.49
CA ASP A 110 2.08 8.50 23.62
C ASP A 110 0.81 8.59 24.46
N ASP A 111 0.31 9.77 24.67
CA ASP A 111 -0.91 10.03 25.42
C ASP A 111 -2.19 9.75 24.60
N SER A 112 -2.13 9.94 23.28
CA SER A 112 -3.32 9.89 22.43
C SER A 112 -3.60 8.49 21.85
N ILE A 113 -2.60 7.59 21.80
CA ILE A 113 -2.72 6.28 21.15
C ILE A 113 -2.34 5.16 22.10
N PRO A 114 -3.30 4.64 22.87
CA PRO A 114 -3.07 3.52 23.78
C PRO A 114 -2.83 2.18 23.07
N GLU A 115 -3.19 2.07 21.79
CA GLU A 115 -3.01 0.87 20.98
C GLU A 115 -1.60 0.73 20.39
N LYS A 116 -0.72 1.69 20.66
CA LYS A 116 0.69 1.54 20.25
C LYS A 116 1.38 0.46 21.07
N ASN A 117 2.30 -0.22 20.44
CA ASN A 117 3.24 -1.14 21.10
C ASN A 117 4.59 -0.46 21.32
N VAL A 118 5.14 0.13 20.26
CA VAL A 118 6.44 0.82 20.28
C VAL A 118 6.37 2.04 19.37
N SER A 119 6.95 3.15 19.80
CA SER A 119 7.24 4.31 18.95
C SER A 119 8.76 4.49 18.84
N LEU A 120 9.26 4.57 17.60
CA LEU A 120 10.65 4.85 17.31
C LEU A 120 10.76 6.24 16.68
N ILE A 121 11.49 7.13 17.35
CA ILE A 121 11.77 8.48 16.87
C ILE A 121 13.14 8.48 16.22
N ILE A 122 13.25 9.07 15.06
CA ILE A 122 14.51 9.29 14.35
C ILE A 122 14.56 10.77 13.98
N THR A 123 15.37 11.54 14.67
CA THR A 123 15.67 12.92 14.32
C THR A 123 16.90 12.94 13.40
N SER A 124 16.85 13.75 12.36
CA SER A 124 17.95 13.87 11.39
C SER A 124 19.13 14.68 11.99
N PRO A 125 20.39 14.51 11.54
CA PRO A 125 20.82 13.77 10.36
C PRO A 125 20.98 12.26 10.62
N GLY A 126 20.11 11.48 10.00
CA GLY A 126 20.17 10.03 10.09
C GLY A 126 19.46 9.38 8.91
N PHE A 127 19.89 8.19 8.51
CA PHE A 127 19.24 7.37 7.48
C PHE A 127 18.79 8.09 6.19
N GLY A 128 19.74 8.79 5.51
CA GLY A 128 19.53 9.33 4.18
C GLY A 128 18.85 10.69 4.11
N ALA A 129 18.62 11.36 5.24
CA ALA A 129 18.23 12.76 5.25
C ALA A 129 19.48 13.65 5.19
N SER A 130 19.50 14.57 4.25
CA SER A 130 20.59 15.54 4.07
C SER A 130 20.40 16.82 4.89
N THR A 131 19.31 16.95 5.63
CA THR A 131 18.90 18.16 6.33
C THR A 131 18.68 17.91 7.82
N VAL A 132 19.03 18.85 8.66
CA VAL A 132 18.88 18.78 10.13
C VAL A 132 17.45 19.10 10.60
N ASN A 133 16.61 19.61 9.70
CA ASN A 133 15.26 20.06 9.97
C ASN A 133 14.19 19.00 9.66
N SER A 134 14.54 17.74 9.59
CA SER A 134 13.58 16.68 9.33
C SER A 134 13.63 15.59 10.40
N GLY A 135 12.50 14.96 10.64
CA GLY A 135 12.39 13.84 11.56
C GLY A 135 11.35 12.84 11.10
N ARG A 136 11.45 11.63 11.65
CA ARG A 136 10.51 10.54 11.36
C ARG A 136 10.14 9.82 12.65
N VAL A 137 8.85 9.56 12.81
CA VAL A 137 8.34 8.69 13.87
C VAL A 137 7.75 7.45 13.22
N ARG A 138 8.20 6.30 13.65
CA ARG A 138 7.60 5.01 13.28
C ARG A 138 6.85 4.47 14.48
N ILE A 139 5.56 4.26 14.32
CA ILE A 139 4.66 3.76 15.35
C ILE A 139 4.29 2.34 14.97
N ALA A 140 4.67 1.38 15.80
CA ALA A 140 4.18 0.01 15.72
C ALA A 140 2.93 -0.11 16.60
N LEU A 141 1.83 -0.55 16.03
CA LEU A 141 0.57 -0.78 16.72
C LEU A 141 0.50 -2.24 17.21
N LYS A 142 -0.38 -2.49 18.16
CA LYS A 142 -0.75 -3.84 18.56
C LYS A 142 -1.37 -4.61 17.40
N ALA A 143 -1.41 -5.93 17.49
CA ALA A 143 -2.06 -6.76 16.49
C ALA A 143 -3.54 -6.33 16.26
N PRO A 144 -4.09 -6.48 15.05
CA PRO A 144 -5.47 -6.07 14.76
C PRO A 144 -6.50 -6.67 15.71
N GLU A 145 -6.26 -7.90 16.21
CA GLU A 145 -7.13 -8.60 17.15
C GLU A 145 -7.08 -8.01 18.57
N GLU A 146 -6.00 -7.31 18.92
CA GLU A 146 -5.78 -6.75 20.26
C GLU A 146 -6.20 -5.28 20.37
N ARG A 147 -6.72 -4.68 19.30
CA ARG A 147 -7.11 -3.27 19.27
C ARG A 147 -8.53 -3.07 18.75
N LYS A 148 -9.17 -2.00 19.22
CA LYS A 148 -10.54 -1.66 18.83
C LYS A 148 -10.60 -0.84 17.53
N ARG A 149 -9.54 -0.06 17.26
CA ARG A 149 -9.47 0.87 16.12
C ARG A 149 -8.58 0.30 15.02
N SER A 150 -9.00 0.48 13.77
CA SER A 150 -8.20 0.14 12.60
C SER A 150 -6.99 1.06 12.47
N GLN A 151 -5.95 0.61 11.74
CA GLN A 151 -4.78 1.44 11.43
C GLN A 151 -5.19 2.76 10.76
N LYS A 152 -6.19 2.72 9.87
CA LYS A 152 -6.70 3.89 9.16
C LYS A 152 -7.32 4.92 10.11
N GLU A 153 -8.16 4.51 11.04
CA GLU A 153 -8.76 5.40 12.03
C GLU A 153 -7.71 6.07 12.91
N ILE A 154 -6.67 5.32 13.30
CA ILE A 154 -5.53 5.85 14.05
C ILE A 154 -4.74 6.85 13.21
N ALA A 155 -4.49 6.56 11.93
CA ALA A 155 -3.79 7.46 11.03
C ALA A 155 -4.57 8.76 10.79
N GLU A 156 -5.89 8.69 10.66
CA GLU A 156 -6.76 9.87 10.56
C GLU A 156 -6.73 10.72 11.83
N GLN A 157 -6.72 10.09 13.01
CA GLN A 157 -6.58 10.80 14.29
C GLN A 157 -5.22 11.48 14.39
N LEU A 158 -4.13 10.78 14.06
CA LEU A 158 -2.79 11.36 14.01
C LEU A 158 -2.73 12.56 13.06
N THR A 159 -3.35 12.46 11.90
CA THR A 159 -3.42 13.56 10.94
C THR A 159 -4.17 14.78 11.51
N LYS A 160 -5.20 14.57 12.33
CA LYS A 160 -5.89 15.67 13.02
C LYS A 160 -5.03 16.29 14.10
N ILE A 161 -4.33 15.47 14.88
CA ILE A 161 -3.42 15.95 15.94
C ILE A 161 -2.27 16.78 15.32
N THR A 162 -1.69 16.30 14.24
CA THR A 162 -0.55 16.99 13.60
C THR A 162 -0.92 18.31 12.96
N LYS A 163 -2.18 18.51 12.55
CA LYS A 163 -2.67 19.83 12.08
C LYS A 163 -2.68 20.90 13.15
N GLN A 164 -2.59 20.54 14.43
CA GLN A 164 -2.50 21.50 15.54
C GLN A 164 -1.11 22.14 15.63
N PHE A 165 -0.12 21.60 14.91
CA PHE A 165 1.24 22.09 14.86
C PHE A 165 1.55 22.76 13.51
N PRO A 166 1.17 24.03 13.34
CA PRO A 166 1.42 24.74 12.07
C PRO A 166 2.91 25.02 11.81
N GLU A 167 3.74 24.86 12.83
CA GLU A 167 5.19 25.11 12.80
C GLU A 167 5.96 24.10 11.95
N ALA A 168 5.42 22.89 11.76
CA ALA A 168 6.06 21.85 10.98
C ALA A 168 5.12 21.23 9.95
N LYS A 169 5.66 20.92 8.78
CA LYS A 169 4.95 20.11 7.79
C LYS A 169 5.00 18.67 8.22
N THR A 170 3.84 18.09 8.50
CA THR A 170 3.71 16.69 8.94
C THR A 170 2.93 15.88 7.92
N ALA A 171 3.42 14.68 7.63
CA ALA A 171 2.77 13.71 6.77
C ALA A 171 2.63 12.38 7.52
N VAL A 172 1.41 11.92 7.71
CA VAL A 172 1.10 10.58 8.24
C VAL A 172 0.94 9.64 7.07
N ILE A 173 1.76 8.60 7.02
CA ILE A 173 1.85 7.66 5.91
C ILE A 173 1.58 6.26 6.42
N GLU A 174 0.52 5.65 5.93
CA GLU A 174 0.30 4.21 6.09
C GLU A 174 1.26 3.47 5.16
N GLN A 175 1.91 2.43 5.67
CA GLN A 175 2.82 1.66 4.83
C GLN A 175 2.01 0.84 3.81
N PRO A 176 2.22 1.06 2.50
CA PRO A 176 1.53 0.28 1.48
C PRO A 176 2.00 -1.18 1.50
N THR A 177 1.11 -2.10 1.15
CA THR A 177 1.40 -3.54 1.08
C THR A 177 2.54 -3.84 0.11
N ILE A 178 2.61 -3.09 -0.98
CA ILE A 178 3.71 -3.13 -1.95
C ILE A 178 4.42 -1.77 -1.91
N ALA A 179 5.61 -1.74 -1.35
CA ALA A 179 6.44 -0.55 -1.36
C ALA A 179 7.06 -0.34 -2.75
N VAL A 180 6.49 0.53 -3.54
CA VAL A 180 7.03 0.93 -4.85
C VAL A 180 8.32 1.75 -4.67
N ASN A 181 8.47 2.40 -3.53
CA ASN A 181 9.58 3.32 -3.28
C ASN A 181 10.37 2.91 -2.03
N ARG A 182 11.60 2.43 -2.23
CA ARG A 182 12.50 1.99 -1.15
C ARG A 182 13.10 3.15 -0.33
N ARG A 183 13.08 4.38 -0.85
CA ARG A 183 13.75 5.56 -0.25
C ARG A 183 12.87 6.37 0.69
N GLY A 184 11.60 5.99 0.87
CA GLY A 184 10.63 6.79 1.59
C GLY A 184 10.19 8.02 0.77
N GLY A 185 9.27 8.80 1.28
CA GLY A 185 8.67 9.95 0.61
C GLY A 185 7.19 9.72 0.31
N LEU A 186 6.58 10.69 -0.36
CA LEU A 186 5.18 10.61 -0.76
C LEU A 186 4.99 9.53 -1.84
N PRO A 187 3.82 8.87 -1.89
CA PRO A 187 3.56 7.75 -2.79
C PRO A 187 3.63 8.12 -4.27
N ILE A 188 3.34 9.37 -4.61
CA ILE A 188 3.42 9.88 -5.98
C ILE A 188 4.59 10.85 -6.06
N GLN A 189 5.50 10.63 -6.99
CA GLN A 189 6.69 11.46 -7.20
C GLN A 189 6.77 11.89 -8.65
N TYR A 190 6.84 13.19 -8.89
CA TYR A 190 7.08 13.78 -10.20
C TYR A 190 8.50 14.33 -10.27
N ILE A 191 9.17 14.07 -11.37
CA ILE A 191 10.50 14.60 -11.64
C ILE A 191 10.36 15.72 -12.66
N ILE A 192 10.57 16.96 -12.20
CA ILE A 192 10.56 18.16 -13.06
C ILE A 192 12.00 18.44 -13.48
N GLN A 193 12.24 18.54 -14.78
CA GLN A 193 13.55 18.84 -15.35
C GLN A 193 13.50 20.15 -16.12
N ALA A 194 14.55 20.95 -16.01
CA ALA A 194 14.73 22.15 -16.80
C ALA A 194 16.19 22.30 -17.25
N PRO A 195 16.44 23.05 -18.35
CA PRO A 195 17.79 23.22 -18.89
C PRO A 195 18.72 23.99 -17.95
N ASN A 196 18.18 24.82 -17.06
CA ASN A 196 18.94 25.59 -16.09
C ASN A 196 18.15 25.76 -14.78
N PHE A 197 18.88 26.04 -13.71
CA PHE A 197 18.35 26.19 -12.35
C PHE A 197 17.36 27.36 -12.22
N LYS A 198 17.63 28.48 -12.90
CA LYS A 198 16.79 29.70 -12.87
C LYS A 198 15.35 29.40 -13.35
N LYS A 199 15.20 28.54 -14.37
CA LYS A 199 13.88 28.14 -14.86
C LYS A 199 13.15 27.25 -13.84
N LEU A 200 13.86 26.40 -13.08
CA LEU A 200 13.26 25.64 -11.98
C LEU A 200 12.77 26.58 -10.88
N GLU A 201 13.58 27.53 -10.49
CA GLU A 201 13.25 28.54 -9.47
C GLU A 201 11.98 29.34 -9.83
N GLU A 202 11.81 29.67 -11.11
CA GLU A 202 10.64 30.42 -11.60
C GLU A 202 9.38 29.51 -11.69
N LYS A 203 9.51 28.27 -12.14
CA LYS A 203 8.37 27.42 -12.48
C LYS A 203 7.87 26.53 -11.33
N ILE A 204 8.74 26.12 -10.42
CA ILE A 204 8.34 25.25 -9.29
C ILE A 204 7.31 25.91 -8.37
N PRO A 205 7.45 27.21 -7.97
CA PRO A 205 6.43 27.84 -7.14
C PRO A 205 5.04 27.87 -7.78
N LEU A 206 4.98 28.17 -9.08
CA LEU A 206 3.72 28.19 -9.84
C LEU A 206 3.08 26.79 -9.89
N PHE A 207 3.88 25.76 -10.13
CA PHE A 207 3.40 24.39 -10.11
C PHE A 207 2.87 23.97 -8.73
N MET A 208 3.58 24.35 -7.67
CA MET A 208 3.18 24.05 -6.30
C MET A 208 1.88 24.78 -5.91
N GLU A 209 1.72 26.03 -6.35
CA GLU A 209 0.49 26.78 -6.13
C GLU A 209 -0.71 26.16 -6.83
N GLU A 210 -0.57 25.73 -8.08
CA GLU A 210 -1.64 25.04 -8.79
C GLU A 210 -1.94 23.67 -8.17
N ALA A 211 -0.92 22.91 -7.80
CA ALA A 211 -1.11 21.62 -7.14
C ALA A 211 -1.81 21.77 -5.76
N ALA A 212 -1.55 22.85 -5.03
CA ALA A 212 -2.20 23.12 -3.75
C ALA A 212 -3.70 23.47 -3.88
N LYS A 213 -4.12 23.98 -5.04
CA LYS A 213 -5.55 24.29 -5.32
C LYS A 213 -6.37 23.03 -5.61
N ASP A 214 -5.72 21.95 -6.05
CA ASP A 214 -6.42 20.70 -6.39
C ASP A 214 -6.65 19.87 -5.13
N SER A 215 -7.92 19.65 -4.78
CA SER A 215 -8.33 18.88 -3.61
C SER A 215 -7.94 17.38 -3.68
N THR A 216 -7.49 16.90 -4.83
CA THR A 216 -7.00 15.52 -5.02
C THR A 216 -5.70 15.29 -4.24
N PHE A 217 -4.90 16.32 -4.04
CA PHE A 217 -3.63 16.23 -3.33
C PHE A 217 -3.80 16.65 -1.86
N ALA A 218 -3.69 15.70 -0.95
CA ALA A 218 -3.73 15.99 0.47
C ALA A 218 -2.46 16.71 0.98
N ILE A 219 -1.31 16.40 0.39
CA ILE A 219 -0.01 16.95 0.74
C ILE A 219 0.81 17.09 -0.54
N THR A 220 1.40 18.27 -0.72
CA THR A 220 2.37 18.54 -1.79
C THR A 220 3.69 19.02 -1.18
N ASP A 221 4.82 18.47 -1.63
CA ASP A 221 6.14 18.90 -1.21
C ASP A 221 7.13 18.86 -2.36
N VAL A 222 8.17 19.66 -2.29
CA VAL A 222 9.24 19.74 -3.29
C VAL A 222 10.59 19.61 -2.59
N ASN A 223 11.47 18.78 -3.14
CA ASN A 223 12.80 18.55 -2.58
C ASN A 223 13.74 19.75 -2.76
N LEU A 224 13.53 20.55 -3.81
CA LEU A 224 14.35 21.71 -4.11
C LEU A 224 13.82 22.93 -3.34
N LYS A 225 14.58 23.39 -2.35
CA LYS A 225 14.27 24.57 -1.53
C LYS A 225 15.15 25.73 -1.98
N PHE A 226 14.53 26.84 -2.37
CA PHE A 226 15.23 28.04 -2.84
C PHE A 226 15.52 29.06 -1.73
N ASN A 227 14.87 28.92 -0.59
CA ASN A 227 14.94 29.85 0.55
C ASN A 227 15.82 29.34 1.69
N LYS A 228 16.72 28.40 1.40
CA LYS A 228 17.69 27.96 2.40
C LYS A 228 18.67 29.10 2.69
N PRO A 229 18.82 29.56 3.94
CA PRO A 229 19.79 30.59 4.27
C PRO A 229 21.21 30.09 4.03
N GLU A 230 21.97 30.82 3.21
CA GLU A 230 23.36 30.52 2.91
C GLU A 230 24.23 31.73 3.35
N VAL A 231 25.36 31.43 3.97
CA VAL A 231 26.37 32.40 4.31
C VAL A 231 27.51 32.31 3.32
N THR A 232 27.68 33.32 2.48
CA THR A 232 28.84 33.44 1.58
C THR A 232 29.94 34.22 2.24
N VAL A 233 31.08 33.61 2.48
CA VAL A 233 32.28 34.27 2.96
C VAL A 233 33.14 34.62 1.75
N THR A 234 33.25 35.90 1.45
CA THR A 234 34.18 36.38 0.42
C THR A 234 35.52 36.74 1.14
N ILE A 235 36.59 36.07 0.72
CA ILE A 235 37.95 36.26 1.24
C ILE A 235 38.68 37.20 0.32
#